data_02706a01aa474f42ccb4c215dd7a562d
#
_entry.id   02706a01aa474f42ccb4c215dd7a562d
#
_cell.length_a   1.000
_cell.length_b   1.000
_cell.length_c   1.000
_cell.angle_alpha   90.00
_cell.angle_beta   90.00
_cell.angle_gamma   90.00
#
_symmetry.space_group_name_H-M   'P 1'
#
loop_
_entity.id
_entity.type
_entity.pdbx_description
1 polymer ?
#
loop_
_entity_poly.entity_id
_entity_poly.type
_entity_poly.pdbx_seq_one_letter_code
_entity_poly.pdbx_strand_id
1 'polypeptide(L)'
;NAGEIDKHKYQVEGFDSVGERPSPLCKTCQNGYMWTSGITATHHDDRTIAESTEHAMTDLKDVLANHGYSLSDAVIVHLYVQDMSNFSQINSIWCKYFQHNPPARVCVEVSLLPHTVLQIDCLAHRNTASSHDHEDGDMMVTPPVRHTMHVQSISHWAPANIGPYSQAVQIGDLIFSAGTIGLCPSTMQTVEGGITPQCALSLRSLKRVLAAMDPRVTTRNVVGGVCFVTDVQHLTVARQHWERLIHCEEHLCTDSIPCMMCYVVVPRLPKDVLVEWHVVASLNSEPWQYTTMTVQGKASSSELQMMLSTQNSSGLVTCKTTLHTNTDCYILVDDFLGAVGAVLTEQTYSWNSALCVRLFYRQALVQHDHLLSVLLTGLGKSLPICPAVCLVPVLSLPGSYALTALIFLQR
;
A
#
# COMPACT_ATOMS: atom_id res chain seq x y z
N ASN A 1 -1.35 36.48 -22.41
CA ASN A 1 -1.59 35.30 -23.27
C ASN A 1 -1.25 34.07 -22.45
N ALA A 2 -2.22 33.62 -21.66
CA ALA A 2 -2.20 32.30 -21.08
C ALA A 2 -2.38 31.31 -22.24
N GLY A 3 -1.37 30.44 -22.47
CA GLY A 3 -1.48 29.42 -23.52
C GLY A 3 -2.68 28.54 -23.22
N GLU A 4 -3.58 28.43 -24.18
CA GLU A 4 -4.67 27.46 -24.16
C GLU A 4 -4.05 26.07 -23.97
N ILE A 5 -4.41 25.42 -22.87
CA ILE A 5 -4.03 24.02 -22.63
C ILE A 5 -4.85 23.19 -23.63
N ASP A 6 -4.17 22.53 -24.55
CA ASP A 6 -4.79 21.67 -25.56
C ASP A 6 -5.48 20.47 -24.88
N LYS A 7 -6.78 20.61 -24.64
CA LYS A 7 -7.62 19.59 -24.01
C LYS A 7 -7.72 18.30 -24.83
N HIS A 8 -7.44 18.35 -26.15
CA HIS A 8 -7.39 17.16 -27.01
C HIS A 8 -6.20 16.24 -26.74
N LYS A 9 -5.20 16.72 -26.01
CA LYS A 9 -3.99 15.95 -25.66
C LYS A 9 -4.26 14.79 -24.69
N TYR A 10 -5.44 14.73 -24.06
CA TYR A 10 -5.78 13.80 -22.96
C TYR A 10 -7.03 12.94 -23.24
N GLN A 11 -7.49 12.86 -24.48
CA GLN A 11 -8.53 11.89 -24.85
C GLN A 11 -7.89 10.51 -25.02
N VAL A 12 -8.24 9.58 -24.12
CA VAL A 12 -7.98 8.15 -24.28
C VAL A 12 -9.09 7.58 -25.13
N GLU A 13 -8.78 7.13 -26.35
CA GLU A 13 -9.73 6.33 -27.12
C GLU A 13 -10.04 5.06 -26.32
N GLY A 14 -11.29 4.89 -25.89
CA GLY A 14 -11.75 3.68 -25.20
C GLY A 14 -12.51 3.87 -23.89
N PHE A 15 -12.75 5.11 -23.42
CA PHE A 15 -13.54 5.36 -22.20
C PHE A 15 -14.97 5.87 -22.45
N ASP A 16 -15.49 5.76 -23.66
CA ASP A 16 -16.81 6.28 -24.05
C ASP A 16 -17.99 5.31 -23.83
N SER A 17 -17.82 4.21 -23.08
CA SER A 17 -18.95 3.36 -22.71
C SER A 17 -19.24 3.45 -21.19
N VAL A 18 -20.30 4.14 -20.85
CA VAL A 18 -20.93 4.09 -19.52
C VAL A 18 -21.28 2.62 -19.23
N GLY A 19 -20.44 1.93 -18.43
CA GLY A 19 -20.73 0.57 -17.96
C GLY A 19 -19.60 -0.45 -18.01
N GLU A 20 -18.49 -0.22 -18.68
CA GLU A 20 -17.35 -1.14 -18.65
C GLU A 20 -16.41 -0.82 -17.48
N ARG A 21 -16.14 -1.85 -16.62
CA ARG A 21 -15.17 -1.75 -15.55
C ARG A 21 -13.77 -1.55 -16.14
N PRO A 22 -12.96 -0.62 -15.63
CA PRO A 22 -11.56 -0.57 -16.02
C PRO A 22 -10.90 -1.92 -15.70
N SER A 23 -10.16 -2.46 -16.65
CA SER A 23 -9.41 -3.69 -16.43
C SER A 23 -8.41 -3.50 -15.28
N PRO A 24 -8.20 -4.52 -14.42
CA PRO A 24 -7.19 -4.46 -13.37
C PRO A 24 -5.81 -4.12 -13.94
N LEU A 25 -5.10 -3.23 -13.27
CA LEU A 25 -3.75 -2.82 -13.66
C LEU A 25 -2.74 -3.74 -13.01
N CYS A 26 -1.89 -4.36 -13.83
CA CYS A 26 -0.91 -5.34 -13.37
C CYS A 26 0.50 -4.97 -13.83
N LYS A 27 1.46 -5.12 -12.92
CA LYS A 27 2.88 -4.97 -13.22
C LYS A 27 3.66 -6.12 -12.61
N THR A 28 4.48 -6.77 -13.43
CA THR A 28 5.45 -7.79 -13.01
C THR A 28 6.86 -7.25 -13.10
N CYS A 29 7.79 -7.81 -12.34
CA CYS A 29 9.21 -7.54 -12.45
C CYS A 29 10.03 -8.84 -12.47
N GLN A 30 11.30 -8.74 -12.89
CA GLN A 30 12.17 -9.90 -13.14
C GLN A 30 12.46 -10.74 -11.88
N ASN A 31 12.44 -10.11 -10.69
CA ASN A 31 12.67 -10.79 -9.42
C ASN A 31 11.43 -11.46 -8.84
N GLY A 32 10.40 -11.70 -9.63
CA GLY A 32 9.22 -12.48 -9.27
C GLY A 32 8.15 -11.74 -8.49
N TYR A 33 8.25 -10.43 -8.32
CA TYR A 33 7.15 -9.64 -7.77
C TYR A 33 6.12 -9.28 -8.84
N MET A 34 4.87 -9.31 -8.47
CA MET A 34 3.74 -8.83 -9.25
C MET A 34 2.85 -7.97 -8.36
N TRP A 35 2.49 -6.79 -8.85
CA TRP A 35 1.43 -5.99 -8.23
C TRP A 35 0.22 -5.93 -9.12
N THR A 36 -0.97 -6.15 -8.55
CA THR A 36 -2.25 -5.90 -9.22
C THR A 36 -3.10 -4.96 -8.40
N SER A 37 -3.83 -4.07 -9.06
CA SER A 37 -4.73 -3.09 -8.44
C SER A 37 -5.99 -2.90 -9.29
N GLY A 38 -7.01 -2.29 -8.67
CA GLY A 38 -8.26 -1.96 -9.34
C GLY A 38 -9.21 -3.15 -9.53
N ILE A 39 -9.02 -4.25 -8.77
CA ILE A 39 -10.01 -5.33 -8.72
C ILE A 39 -11.17 -4.85 -7.85
N THR A 40 -12.35 -4.67 -8.42
CA THR A 40 -13.51 -4.10 -7.74
C THR A 40 -14.71 -5.03 -7.78
N ALA A 41 -15.44 -5.10 -6.68
CA ALA A 41 -16.78 -5.68 -6.65
C ALA A 41 -17.82 -4.56 -6.69
N THR A 42 -18.67 -4.60 -7.70
CA THR A 42 -19.81 -3.68 -7.81
C THR A 42 -21.09 -4.38 -7.35
N HIS A 43 -21.89 -3.64 -6.58
CA HIS A 43 -23.24 -4.07 -6.22
C HIS A 43 -24.18 -3.70 -7.38
N HIS A 44 -24.76 -4.70 -8.03
CA HIS A 44 -25.92 -4.53 -8.90
C HIS A 44 -27.15 -4.91 -8.06
N ASP A 45 -28.30 -4.33 -8.36
CA ASP A 45 -29.53 -4.44 -7.57
C ASP A 45 -29.95 -5.89 -7.22
N ASP A 46 -29.45 -6.87 -7.99
CA ASP A 46 -29.73 -8.30 -7.81
C ASP A 46 -28.64 -9.10 -7.07
N ARG A 47 -27.53 -8.48 -6.64
CA ARG A 47 -26.42 -9.20 -6.00
C ARG A 47 -26.27 -8.83 -4.52
N THR A 48 -26.05 -9.84 -3.68
CA THR A 48 -25.68 -9.65 -2.27
C THR A 48 -24.21 -9.22 -2.13
N ILE A 49 -23.84 -8.69 -0.96
CA ILE A 49 -22.45 -8.38 -0.60
C ILE A 49 -21.55 -9.61 -0.74
N ALA A 50 -22.08 -10.78 -0.35
CA ALA A 50 -21.34 -12.04 -0.45
C ALA A 50 -21.03 -12.41 -1.91
N GLU A 51 -22.01 -12.35 -2.80
CA GLU A 51 -21.84 -12.64 -4.24
C GLU A 51 -20.91 -11.64 -4.91
N SER A 52 -21.03 -10.35 -4.57
CA SER A 52 -20.12 -9.31 -5.06
C SER A 52 -18.68 -9.58 -4.61
N THR A 53 -18.48 -9.98 -3.36
CA THR A 53 -17.17 -10.36 -2.82
C THR A 53 -16.61 -11.61 -3.49
N GLU A 54 -17.45 -12.64 -3.69
CA GLU A 54 -17.06 -13.88 -4.39
C GLU A 54 -16.55 -13.56 -5.83
N HIS A 55 -17.24 -12.66 -6.52
CA HIS A 55 -16.83 -12.21 -7.85
C HIS A 55 -15.45 -11.55 -7.83
N ALA A 56 -15.21 -10.57 -6.92
CA ALA A 56 -13.91 -9.92 -6.82
C ALA A 56 -12.77 -10.89 -6.45
N MET A 57 -13.06 -11.90 -5.62
CA MET A 57 -12.08 -12.93 -5.28
C MET A 57 -11.76 -13.85 -6.45
N THR A 58 -12.76 -14.14 -7.29
CA THR A 58 -12.58 -14.89 -8.54
C THR A 58 -11.75 -14.07 -9.52
N ASP A 59 -12.08 -12.79 -9.70
CA ASP A 59 -11.31 -11.86 -10.55
C ASP A 59 -9.84 -11.79 -10.09
N LEU A 60 -9.60 -11.68 -8.78
CA LEU A 60 -8.23 -11.69 -8.24
C LEU A 60 -7.48 -12.98 -8.60
N LYS A 61 -8.14 -14.13 -8.42
CA LYS A 61 -7.57 -15.45 -8.75
C LYS A 61 -7.23 -15.54 -10.24
N ASP A 62 -8.13 -15.10 -11.11
CA ASP A 62 -7.97 -15.18 -12.56
C ASP A 62 -6.88 -14.21 -13.05
N VAL A 63 -6.82 -13.00 -12.51
CA VAL A 63 -5.76 -12.03 -12.81
C VAL A 63 -4.39 -12.58 -12.42
N LEU A 64 -4.25 -13.17 -11.24
CA LEU A 64 -3.01 -13.81 -10.81
C LEU A 64 -2.64 -14.96 -11.75
N ALA A 65 -3.60 -15.86 -12.05
CA ALA A 65 -3.39 -17.02 -12.91
C ALA A 65 -2.96 -16.63 -14.34
N ASN A 66 -3.55 -15.57 -14.91
CA ASN A 66 -3.19 -15.07 -16.24
C ASN A 66 -1.73 -14.57 -16.33
N HIS A 67 -1.11 -14.24 -15.19
CA HIS A 67 0.30 -13.84 -15.09
C HIS A 67 1.20 -14.96 -14.53
N GLY A 68 0.68 -16.18 -14.37
CA GLY A 68 1.42 -17.33 -13.88
C GLY A 68 1.58 -17.37 -12.36
N TYR A 69 0.79 -16.62 -11.61
CA TYR A 69 0.74 -16.63 -10.14
C TYR A 69 -0.52 -17.34 -9.65
N SER A 70 -0.54 -17.63 -8.35
CA SER A 70 -1.69 -18.21 -7.65
C SER A 70 -1.99 -17.41 -6.39
N LEU A 71 -3.13 -17.68 -5.75
CA LEU A 71 -3.47 -17.05 -4.48
C LEU A 71 -2.46 -17.39 -3.36
N SER A 72 -1.77 -18.52 -3.44
CA SER A 72 -0.71 -18.88 -2.48
C SER A 72 0.54 -17.99 -2.62
N ASP A 73 0.72 -17.33 -3.77
CA ASP A 73 1.81 -16.39 -4.00
C ASP A 73 1.50 -14.98 -3.45
N ALA A 74 0.25 -14.71 -3.04
CA ALA A 74 -0.13 -13.43 -2.47
C ALA A 74 0.65 -13.14 -1.17
N VAL A 75 1.33 -12.01 -1.10
CA VAL A 75 2.17 -11.56 0.02
C VAL A 75 1.39 -10.65 0.95
N ILE A 76 0.79 -9.62 0.39
CA ILE A 76 -0.09 -8.69 1.09
C ILE A 76 -1.25 -8.29 0.21
N VAL A 77 -2.43 -8.17 0.82
CA VAL A 77 -3.64 -7.67 0.19
C VAL A 77 -4.15 -6.45 0.94
N HIS A 78 -4.42 -5.38 0.20
CA HIS A 78 -5.14 -4.22 0.70
C HIS A 78 -6.59 -4.34 0.26
N LEU A 79 -7.48 -4.36 1.25
CA LEU A 79 -8.91 -4.48 1.07
C LEU A 79 -9.57 -3.15 1.49
N TYR A 80 -10.01 -2.39 0.52
CA TYR A 80 -10.77 -1.16 0.71
C TYR A 80 -12.25 -1.49 0.63
N VAL A 81 -13.02 -1.18 1.67
CA VAL A 81 -14.44 -1.49 1.74
C VAL A 81 -15.26 -0.20 1.79
N GLN A 82 -16.43 -0.20 1.15
CA GLN A 82 -17.35 0.94 1.16
C GLN A 82 -18.03 1.12 2.52
N ASP A 83 -18.29 0.01 3.21
CA ASP A 83 -18.98 0.00 4.51
C ASP A 83 -18.40 -1.13 5.38
N MET A 84 -17.79 -0.77 6.49
CA MET A 84 -17.17 -1.72 7.44
C MET A 84 -18.21 -2.61 8.14
N SER A 85 -19.50 -2.25 8.14
CA SER A 85 -20.56 -3.12 8.65
C SER A 85 -20.67 -4.44 7.88
N ASN A 86 -20.22 -4.46 6.62
CA ASN A 86 -20.19 -5.65 5.76
C ASN A 86 -18.96 -6.56 6.02
N PHE A 87 -18.06 -6.17 6.94
CA PHE A 87 -16.81 -6.89 7.21
C PHE A 87 -17.01 -8.38 7.47
N SER A 88 -18.02 -8.76 8.24
CA SER A 88 -18.31 -10.17 8.55
C SER A 88 -18.71 -10.97 7.31
N GLN A 89 -19.51 -10.40 6.43
CA GLN A 89 -19.94 -11.06 5.19
C GLN A 89 -18.77 -11.20 4.23
N ILE A 90 -17.98 -10.13 4.03
CA ILE A 90 -16.75 -10.13 3.23
C ILE A 90 -15.78 -11.19 3.76
N ASN A 91 -15.57 -11.23 5.08
CA ASN A 91 -14.66 -12.18 5.71
C ASN A 91 -15.11 -13.65 5.53
N SER A 92 -16.40 -13.92 5.52
CA SER A 92 -16.92 -15.28 5.30
C SER A 92 -16.57 -15.83 3.91
N ILE A 93 -16.55 -14.95 2.90
CA ILE A 93 -16.13 -15.30 1.55
C ILE A 93 -14.59 -15.41 1.47
N TRP A 94 -13.88 -14.45 2.07
CA TRP A 94 -12.41 -14.45 2.13
C TRP A 94 -11.84 -15.76 2.69
N CYS A 95 -12.47 -16.33 3.72
CA CYS A 95 -12.11 -17.61 4.34
C CYS A 95 -12.07 -18.78 3.36
N LYS A 96 -12.87 -18.76 2.30
CA LYS A 96 -12.90 -19.85 1.31
C LYS A 96 -11.65 -19.87 0.42
N TYR A 97 -11.04 -18.71 0.19
CA TYR A 97 -9.91 -18.53 -0.71
C TYR A 97 -8.55 -18.65 -0.03
N PHE A 98 -8.46 -18.28 1.25
CA PHE A 98 -7.21 -18.26 2.02
C PHE A 98 -7.29 -19.16 3.25
N GLN A 99 -7.19 -20.46 3.03
CA GLN A 99 -7.26 -21.49 4.10
C GLN A 99 -5.91 -21.78 4.75
N HIS A 100 -4.81 -21.71 3.96
CA HIS A 100 -3.47 -22.05 4.40
C HIS A 100 -2.49 -20.93 4.06
N ASN A 101 -1.62 -20.55 5.02
CA ASN A 101 -0.61 -19.53 4.87
C ASN A 101 -1.12 -18.26 4.16
N PRO A 102 -2.22 -17.65 4.66
CA PRO A 102 -2.84 -16.50 4.03
C PRO A 102 -1.85 -15.32 3.91
N PRO A 103 -2.07 -14.38 2.98
CA PRO A 103 -1.28 -13.16 2.88
C PRO A 103 -1.46 -12.30 4.14
N ALA A 104 -0.56 -11.33 4.34
CA ALA A 104 -0.86 -10.21 5.20
C ALA A 104 -2.05 -9.43 4.61
N ARG A 105 -2.85 -8.76 5.47
CA ARG A 105 -4.03 -8.01 5.01
C ARG A 105 -4.16 -6.69 5.77
N VAL A 106 -4.43 -5.64 5.01
CA VAL A 106 -4.91 -4.36 5.51
C VAL A 106 -6.37 -4.23 5.08
N CYS A 107 -7.26 -3.81 5.98
CA CYS A 107 -8.67 -3.63 5.65
C CYS A 107 -9.19 -2.32 6.24
N VAL A 108 -9.57 -1.38 5.39
CA VAL A 108 -10.05 -0.05 5.81
C VAL A 108 -11.29 0.36 5.04
N GLU A 109 -12.17 1.12 5.71
CA GLU A 109 -13.31 1.75 5.02
C GLU A 109 -12.84 3.00 4.29
N VAL A 110 -13.26 3.14 3.04
CA VAL A 110 -13.04 4.35 2.21
C VAL A 110 -14.26 4.63 1.35
N SER A 111 -14.48 5.89 0.98
CA SER A 111 -15.59 6.27 0.11
C SER A 111 -15.32 5.88 -1.34
N LEU A 112 -15.55 4.63 -1.67
CA LEU A 112 -15.39 4.10 -3.03
C LEU A 112 -16.39 4.75 -4.00
N LEU A 113 -16.23 4.48 -5.29
CA LEU A 113 -17.19 4.89 -6.31
C LEU A 113 -18.59 4.34 -6.01
N PRO A 114 -19.66 5.02 -6.45
CA PRO A 114 -21.02 4.54 -6.28
C PRO A 114 -21.17 3.08 -6.76
N HIS A 115 -21.94 2.31 -6.03
CA HIS A 115 -22.17 0.87 -6.29
C HIS A 115 -20.94 -0.04 -6.12
N THR A 116 -19.77 0.47 -5.74
CA THR A 116 -18.60 -0.36 -5.45
C THR A 116 -18.63 -0.80 -3.98
N VAL A 117 -18.65 -2.09 -3.75
CA VAL A 117 -18.68 -2.71 -2.39
C VAL A 117 -17.28 -2.76 -1.79
N LEU A 118 -16.32 -3.17 -2.63
CA LEU A 118 -14.92 -3.29 -2.22
C LEU A 118 -13.99 -3.14 -3.43
N GLN A 119 -12.74 -2.78 -3.11
CA GLN A 119 -11.61 -2.74 -4.03
C GLN A 119 -10.45 -3.53 -3.42
N ILE A 120 -9.76 -4.31 -4.24
CA ILE A 120 -8.63 -5.16 -3.86
C ILE A 120 -7.38 -4.74 -4.62
N ASP A 121 -6.28 -4.59 -3.87
CA ASP A 121 -4.92 -4.56 -4.40
C ASP A 121 -4.13 -5.70 -3.81
N CYS A 122 -3.29 -6.35 -4.62
CA CYS A 122 -2.49 -7.48 -4.18
C CYS A 122 -1.05 -7.36 -4.66
N LEU A 123 -0.11 -7.53 -3.74
CA LEU A 123 1.27 -7.86 -4.05
C LEU A 123 1.43 -9.37 -3.96
N ALA A 124 1.90 -9.99 -5.03
CA ALA A 124 2.27 -11.41 -5.08
C ALA A 124 3.77 -11.55 -5.35
N HIS A 125 4.34 -12.67 -4.92
CA HIS A 125 5.72 -13.02 -5.22
C HIS A 125 5.84 -14.51 -5.52
N ARG A 126 6.48 -14.83 -6.63
CA ARG A 126 6.80 -16.19 -7.06
C ARG A 126 8.30 -16.33 -7.28
N ASN A 127 8.86 -17.44 -6.81
CA ASN A 127 10.23 -17.78 -7.14
C ASN A 127 10.38 -18.02 -8.64
N THR A 128 11.19 -17.17 -9.28
CA THR A 128 11.51 -17.26 -10.71
C THR A 128 12.73 -18.13 -11.01
N ALA A 129 13.24 -18.89 -10.03
CA ALA A 129 14.32 -19.83 -10.28
C ALA A 129 13.90 -20.79 -11.39
N SER A 130 14.34 -20.47 -12.60
CA SER A 130 14.07 -21.22 -13.80
C SER A 130 14.63 -22.62 -13.66
N SER A 131 13.80 -23.63 -13.97
CA SER A 131 14.16 -25.02 -14.16
C SER A 131 14.90 -25.24 -15.50
N HIS A 132 15.71 -24.28 -15.95
CA HIS A 132 16.49 -24.40 -17.17
C HIS A 132 17.99 -24.30 -16.87
N ASP A 133 18.64 -25.45 -17.14
CA ASP A 133 20.05 -25.62 -17.44
C ASP A 133 21.07 -25.31 -16.34
N HIS A 134 21.29 -26.33 -15.50
CA HIS A 134 22.54 -26.48 -14.77
C HIS A 134 23.60 -27.14 -15.70
N GLU A 135 24.21 -26.35 -16.56
CA GLU A 135 25.56 -26.60 -17.06
C GLU A 135 26.37 -25.33 -16.82
N ASP A 136 27.38 -25.49 -15.97
CA ASP A 136 28.38 -24.52 -15.53
C ASP A 136 28.13 -23.85 -14.17
N GLY A 137 28.87 -24.32 -13.23
CA GLY A 137 29.53 -23.85 -12.00
C GLY A 137 29.16 -22.53 -11.34
N ASP A 138 28.01 -21.93 -11.58
CA ASP A 138 27.59 -20.68 -10.97
C ASP A 138 26.98 -20.86 -9.57
N MET A 139 27.32 -19.97 -8.66
CA MET A 139 26.84 -19.98 -7.27
C MET A 139 25.31 -20.14 -7.25
N MET A 140 24.83 -21.21 -6.62
CA MET A 140 23.39 -21.43 -6.38
C MET A 140 22.79 -20.22 -5.68
N VAL A 141 22.11 -19.36 -6.42
CA VAL A 141 21.23 -18.34 -5.83
C VAL A 141 20.03 -19.09 -5.26
N THR A 142 20.06 -19.34 -3.96
CA THR A 142 18.89 -19.92 -3.28
C THR A 142 17.70 -18.98 -3.44
N PRO A 143 16.55 -19.48 -3.91
CA PRO A 143 15.38 -18.63 -4.07
C PRO A 143 14.95 -18.02 -2.74
N PRO A 144 14.44 -16.79 -2.72
CA PRO A 144 14.02 -16.11 -1.50
C PRO A 144 12.96 -16.94 -0.76
N VAL A 145 13.25 -17.28 0.48
CA VAL A 145 12.35 -18.08 1.31
C VAL A 145 11.19 -17.20 1.77
N ARG A 146 9.97 -17.75 1.68
CA ARG A 146 8.76 -17.13 2.23
C ARG A 146 8.53 -17.60 3.66
N HIS A 147 8.41 -16.67 4.60
CA HIS A 147 7.96 -16.93 5.97
C HIS A 147 6.66 -16.20 6.25
N THR A 148 5.76 -16.86 6.99
CA THR A 148 4.47 -16.26 7.39
C THR A 148 4.30 -16.34 8.90
N MET A 149 3.87 -15.25 9.53
CA MET A 149 3.50 -15.22 10.93
C MET A 149 1.98 -15.28 11.04
N HIS A 150 1.47 -16.40 11.55
CA HIS A 150 0.03 -16.62 11.68
C HIS A 150 -0.36 -16.97 13.11
N VAL A 151 -0.71 -15.94 13.90
CA VAL A 151 -1.19 -16.09 15.28
C VAL A 151 -2.68 -16.41 15.24
N GLN A 152 -3.05 -17.68 15.47
CA GLN A 152 -4.41 -18.18 15.35
C GLN A 152 -5.18 -18.27 16.68
N SER A 153 -4.48 -18.20 17.80
CA SER A 153 -5.07 -18.38 19.11
C SER A 153 -4.77 -17.21 20.05
N ILE A 154 -5.59 -17.07 21.07
CA ILE A 154 -5.38 -16.09 22.15
C ILE A 154 -4.01 -16.32 22.78
N SER A 155 -3.26 -15.24 22.91
CA SER A 155 -1.91 -15.23 23.48
C SER A 155 -1.74 -14.03 24.41
N HIS A 156 -0.59 -13.92 25.04
CA HIS A 156 -0.24 -12.73 25.85
C HIS A 156 0.70 -11.76 25.10
N TRP A 157 1.20 -12.12 23.93
CA TRP A 157 2.24 -11.34 23.26
C TRP A 157 1.74 -10.58 22.03
N ALA A 158 0.86 -11.14 21.22
CA ALA A 158 0.26 -10.49 20.04
C ALA A 158 -1.21 -10.91 19.89
N PRO A 159 -2.07 -10.03 19.38
CA PRO A 159 -3.45 -10.38 19.06
C PRO A 159 -3.52 -11.49 18.02
N ALA A 160 -4.48 -12.41 18.18
CA ALA A 160 -4.83 -13.32 17.10
C ALA A 160 -5.42 -12.55 15.91
N ASN A 161 -5.42 -13.16 14.75
CA ASN A 161 -6.08 -12.60 13.58
C ASN A 161 -7.60 -12.55 13.77
N ILE A 162 -8.24 -11.50 13.27
CA ILE A 162 -9.71 -11.32 13.27
C ILE A 162 -10.33 -11.79 11.94
N GLY A 163 -9.60 -12.51 11.15
CA GLY A 163 -9.95 -13.11 9.86
C GLY A 163 -8.76 -13.91 9.32
N PRO A 164 -8.89 -14.61 8.20
CA PRO A 164 -7.81 -15.44 7.66
C PRO A 164 -6.76 -14.56 6.96
N TYR A 165 -5.84 -14.02 7.74
CA TYR A 165 -4.64 -13.30 7.27
C TYR A 165 -3.46 -13.60 8.20
N SER A 166 -2.25 -13.48 7.70
CA SER A 166 -1.03 -13.55 8.48
C SER A 166 -0.69 -12.17 9.04
N GLN A 167 -0.23 -12.08 10.28
CA GLN A 167 0.16 -10.81 10.91
C GLN A 167 1.38 -10.20 10.21
N ALA A 168 2.21 -11.02 9.59
CA ALA A 168 3.29 -10.59 8.69
C ALA A 168 3.66 -11.68 7.70
N VAL A 169 4.16 -11.26 6.54
CA VAL A 169 4.75 -12.13 5.52
C VAL A 169 6.12 -11.57 5.15
N GLN A 170 7.12 -12.43 5.14
CA GLN A 170 8.48 -12.12 4.71
C GLN A 170 8.75 -12.76 3.36
N ILE A 171 9.36 -12.01 2.45
CA ILE A 171 9.92 -12.46 1.18
C ILE A 171 11.34 -11.94 1.08
N GLY A 172 12.31 -12.85 1.10
CA GLY A 172 13.73 -12.46 1.15
C GLY A 172 13.99 -11.54 2.34
N ASP A 173 14.47 -10.35 2.07
CA ASP A 173 14.81 -9.35 3.10
C ASP A 173 13.65 -8.40 3.46
N LEU A 174 12.51 -8.51 2.83
CA LEU A 174 11.37 -7.63 3.10
C LEU A 174 10.30 -8.32 3.93
N ILE A 175 9.83 -7.63 4.97
CA ILE A 175 8.71 -8.05 5.82
C ILE A 175 7.55 -7.08 5.60
N PHE A 176 6.40 -7.61 5.25
CA PHE A 176 5.14 -6.88 5.09
C PHE A 176 4.22 -7.20 6.25
N SER A 177 3.93 -6.24 7.13
CA SER A 177 2.98 -6.44 8.22
C SER A 177 1.54 -6.39 7.71
N ALA A 178 0.63 -7.10 8.35
CA ALA A 178 -0.79 -6.80 8.24
C ALA A 178 -1.13 -5.47 8.94
N GLY A 179 -2.35 -4.99 8.74
CA GLY A 179 -2.92 -3.91 9.54
C GLY A 179 -2.95 -4.30 11.02
N THR A 180 -2.25 -3.54 11.85
CA THR A 180 -2.13 -3.80 13.28
C THR A 180 -2.93 -2.78 14.06
N ILE A 181 -3.91 -3.25 14.83
CA ILE A 181 -4.84 -2.43 15.63
C ILE A 181 -4.66 -2.65 17.13
N GLY A 182 -5.24 -1.75 17.93
CA GLY A 182 -5.12 -1.75 19.39
C GLY A 182 -5.97 -2.79 20.11
N LEU A 183 -5.82 -4.08 19.78
CA LEU A 183 -6.49 -5.18 20.50
C LEU A 183 -5.65 -5.71 21.65
N CYS A 184 -6.30 -5.98 22.78
CA CYS A 184 -5.68 -6.69 23.88
C CYS A 184 -5.48 -8.18 23.51
N PRO A 185 -4.25 -8.69 23.47
CA PRO A 185 -3.97 -10.04 22.97
C PRO A 185 -4.70 -11.16 23.73
N SER A 186 -4.88 -10.98 25.03
CA SER A 186 -5.50 -11.99 25.91
C SER A 186 -7.04 -12.02 25.84
N THR A 187 -7.69 -10.95 25.38
CA THR A 187 -9.14 -10.83 25.34
C THR A 187 -9.71 -10.59 23.94
N MET A 188 -8.87 -10.16 23.00
CA MET A 188 -9.26 -9.72 21.65
C MET A 188 -10.25 -8.55 21.64
N GLN A 189 -10.31 -7.80 22.75
CA GLN A 189 -11.12 -6.58 22.86
C GLN A 189 -10.24 -5.35 22.54
N THR A 190 -10.88 -4.35 21.95
CA THR A 190 -10.25 -3.04 21.75
C THR A 190 -9.86 -2.44 23.09
N VAL A 191 -8.66 -1.91 23.21
CA VAL A 191 -8.24 -1.22 24.42
C VAL A 191 -9.00 0.09 24.57
N GLU A 192 -9.55 0.32 25.76
CA GLU A 192 -10.28 1.53 26.12
C GLU A 192 -9.36 2.73 26.36
N GLY A 193 -9.92 3.94 26.40
CA GLY A 193 -9.21 5.18 26.72
C GLY A 193 -8.80 6.01 25.49
N GLY A 194 -9.31 5.67 24.31
CA GLY A 194 -9.15 6.48 23.10
C GLY A 194 -7.85 6.23 22.36
N ILE A 195 -7.44 7.22 21.56
CA ILE A 195 -6.34 7.09 20.59
C ILE A 195 -4.99 6.75 21.22
N THR A 196 -4.65 7.34 22.39
CA THR A 196 -3.36 7.17 23.03
C THR A 196 -3.07 5.72 23.43
N PRO A 197 -3.91 5.00 24.22
CA PRO A 197 -3.69 3.59 24.51
C PRO A 197 -3.79 2.70 23.29
N GLN A 198 -4.62 3.04 22.29
CA GLN A 198 -4.70 2.28 21.05
C GLN A 198 -3.39 2.36 20.24
N CYS A 199 -2.79 3.55 20.10
CA CYS A 199 -1.47 3.71 19.51
C CYS A 199 -0.41 2.91 20.27
N ALA A 200 -0.35 3.05 21.58
CA ALA A 200 0.66 2.37 22.41
C ALA A 200 0.56 0.84 22.28
N LEU A 201 -0.65 0.29 22.32
CA LEU A 201 -0.86 -1.15 22.27
C LEU A 201 -0.62 -1.72 20.85
N SER A 202 -1.13 -1.06 19.82
CA SER A 202 -0.94 -1.49 18.41
C SER A 202 0.54 -1.46 18.01
N LEU A 203 1.28 -0.41 18.35
CA LEU A 203 2.72 -0.32 18.08
C LEU A 203 3.53 -1.35 18.89
N ARG A 204 3.15 -1.62 20.14
CA ARG A 204 3.75 -2.72 20.92
C ARG A 204 3.54 -4.08 20.25
N SER A 205 2.33 -4.34 19.74
CA SER A 205 2.00 -5.58 19.05
C SER A 205 2.77 -5.69 17.73
N LEU A 206 2.83 -4.61 16.96
CA LEU A 206 3.62 -4.53 15.72
C LEU A 206 5.10 -4.84 15.96
N LYS A 207 5.72 -4.20 16.95
CA LYS A 207 7.12 -4.47 17.35
C LYS A 207 7.36 -5.94 17.66
N ARG A 208 6.44 -6.56 18.39
CA ARG A 208 6.54 -7.99 18.76
C ARG A 208 6.39 -8.91 17.55
N VAL A 209 5.48 -8.59 16.64
CA VAL A 209 5.30 -9.34 15.39
C VAL A 209 6.57 -9.27 14.54
N LEU A 210 7.15 -8.08 14.35
CA LEU A 210 8.40 -7.90 13.61
C LEU A 210 9.55 -8.69 14.23
N ALA A 211 9.75 -8.58 15.55
CA ALA A 211 10.80 -9.32 16.26
C ALA A 211 10.59 -10.85 16.25
N ALA A 212 9.34 -11.31 16.13
CA ALA A 212 9.03 -12.75 16.00
C ALA A 212 9.24 -13.27 14.57
N MET A 213 9.17 -12.40 13.56
CA MET A 213 9.56 -12.76 12.18
C MET A 213 11.08 -12.99 12.09
N ASP A 214 11.85 -12.07 12.64
CA ASP A 214 13.31 -12.21 12.76
C ASP A 214 13.80 -11.42 14.00
N PRO A 215 14.53 -12.06 14.93
CA PRO A 215 15.02 -11.40 16.17
C PRO A 215 15.95 -10.20 15.91
N ARG A 216 16.53 -10.08 14.73
CA ARG A 216 17.38 -8.95 14.33
C ARG A 216 16.56 -7.71 13.96
N VAL A 217 15.25 -7.89 13.67
CA VAL A 217 14.37 -6.80 13.22
C VAL A 217 13.83 -6.02 14.42
N THR A 218 14.06 -4.74 14.36
CA THR A 218 13.54 -3.73 15.28
C THR A 218 12.65 -2.74 14.53
N THR A 219 12.07 -1.77 15.19
CA THR A 219 11.33 -0.70 14.53
C THR A 219 12.20 0.19 13.64
N ARG A 220 13.52 0.19 13.82
CA ARG A 220 14.50 0.87 12.94
C ARG A 220 14.63 0.25 11.56
N ASN A 221 14.29 -1.01 11.45
CA ASN A 221 14.29 -1.71 10.16
C ASN A 221 13.06 -1.36 9.30
N VAL A 222 12.10 -0.58 9.85
CA VAL A 222 10.94 -0.14 9.10
C VAL A 222 11.35 0.93 8.11
N VAL A 223 11.20 0.63 6.83
CA VAL A 223 11.54 1.53 5.72
C VAL A 223 10.38 2.45 5.36
N GLY A 224 9.14 2.01 5.61
CA GLY A 224 7.97 2.84 5.39
C GLY A 224 6.66 2.12 5.69
N GLY A 225 5.56 2.84 5.53
CA GLY A 225 4.23 2.28 5.76
C GLY A 225 3.11 3.30 5.72
N VAL A 226 1.94 2.87 6.17
CA VAL A 226 0.75 3.71 6.26
C VAL A 226 0.15 3.60 7.66
N CYS A 227 -0.16 4.75 8.23
CA CYS A 227 -0.95 4.89 9.45
C CYS A 227 -2.33 5.41 9.06
N PHE A 228 -3.35 4.61 9.30
CA PHE A 228 -4.75 4.98 9.13
C PHE A 228 -5.32 5.44 10.46
N VAL A 229 -6.00 6.58 10.47
CA VAL A 229 -6.74 7.09 11.63
C VAL A 229 -8.15 7.50 11.23
N THR A 230 -9.08 7.50 12.20
CA THR A 230 -10.49 7.80 11.92
C THR A 230 -10.86 9.28 12.08
N ASP A 231 -9.97 10.09 12.62
CA ASP A 231 -10.18 11.53 12.80
C ASP A 231 -8.87 12.30 12.58
N VAL A 232 -8.98 13.50 12.01
CA VAL A 232 -7.84 14.41 11.79
C VAL A 232 -7.11 14.77 13.09
N GLN A 233 -7.83 14.85 14.22
CA GLN A 233 -7.27 15.12 15.54
C GLN A 233 -6.34 13.98 16.02
N HIS A 234 -6.52 12.77 15.54
CA HIS A 234 -5.71 11.62 15.88
C HIS A 234 -4.33 11.62 15.22
N LEU A 235 -4.16 12.34 14.11
CA LEU A 235 -2.91 12.39 13.32
C LEU A 235 -1.70 12.79 14.15
N THR A 236 -1.84 13.84 14.97
CA THR A 236 -0.73 14.35 15.80
C THR A 236 -0.32 13.33 16.86
N VAL A 237 -1.31 12.70 17.52
CA VAL A 237 -1.06 11.70 18.56
C VAL A 237 -0.39 10.46 17.95
N ALA A 238 -0.92 9.96 16.82
CA ALA A 238 -0.34 8.82 16.12
C ALA A 238 1.11 9.09 15.72
N ARG A 239 1.39 10.26 15.10
CA ARG A 239 2.76 10.65 14.73
C ARG A 239 3.69 10.70 15.94
N GLN A 240 3.28 11.32 17.04
CA GLN A 240 4.10 11.39 18.26
C GLN A 240 4.40 10.01 18.84
N HIS A 241 3.45 9.07 18.80
CA HIS A 241 3.68 7.70 19.28
C HIS A 241 4.69 6.95 18.40
N TRP A 242 4.61 7.13 17.08
CA TRP A 242 5.56 6.55 16.14
C TRP A 242 6.98 7.13 16.35
N GLU A 243 7.10 8.44 16.40
CA GLU A 243 8.37 9.15 16.64
C GLU A 243 9.01 8.71 17.96
N ARG A 244 8.24 8.63 19.05
CA ARG A 244 8.75 8.13 20.34
C ARG A 244 9.24 6.68 20.25
N LEU A 245 8.53 5.83 19.50
CA LEU A 245 8.92 4.43 19.35
C LEU A 245 10.29 4.31 18.66
N ILE A 246 10.54 5.11 17.64
CA ILE A 246 11.82 5.14 16.93
C ILE A 246 12.91 5.73 17.83
N HIS A 247 12.67 6.88 18.47
CA HIS A 247 13.66 7.57 19.32
C HIS A 247 14.03 6.78 20.59
N CYS A 248 13.11 6.03 21.19
CA CYS A 248 13.45 5.18 22.34
C CYS A 248 14.50 4.11 22.03
N GLU A 249 14.69 3.78 20.77
CA GLU A 249 15.71 2.83 20.30
C GLU A 249 17.01 3.52 19.88
N GLU A 250 17.05 4.86 19.78
CA GLU A 250 18.21 5.65 19.32
C GLU A 250 19.38 5.71 20.30
N HIS A 251 19.19 5.36 21.57
CA HIS A 251 20.28 5.40 22.56
C HIS A 251 21.46 4.46 22.27
N LEU A 252 21.40 3.66 21.21
CA LEU A 252 22.42 2.67 20.84
C LEU A 252 23.20 2.97 19.55
N CYS A 253 22.74 3.90 18.69
CA CYS A 253 23.44 4.25 17.42
C CYS A 253 23.05 5.65 16.91
N THR A 254 24.01 6.33 16.25
CA THR A 254 23.89 7.71 15.76
C THR A 254 23.20 7.85 14.40
N ASP A 255 22.97 6.76 13.66
CA ASP A 255 22.46 6.78 12.28
C ASP A 255 21.08 6.15 12.21
N SER A 256 20.03 6.92 12.52
CA SER A 256 18.66 6.49 12.31
C SER A 256 18.27 6.72 10.84
N ILE A 257 17.83 5.66 10.16
CA ILE A 257 17.23 5.77 8.83
C ILE A 257 15.86 6.40 8.99
N PRO A 258 15.53 7.50 8.27
CA PRO A 258 14.19 8.08 8.33
C PRO A 258 13.16 7.09 7.82
N CYS A 259 12.12 6.82 8.59
CA CYS A 259 11.02 5.98 8.16
C CYS A 259 9.99 6.79 7.37
N MET A 260 9.63 6.33 6.19
CA MET A 260 8.67 7.00 5.31
C MET A 260 7.23 6.57 5.62
N MET A 261 6.62 7.18 6.65
CA MET A 261 5.23 6.93 7.01
C MET A 261 4.27 7.89 6.30
N CYS A 262 3.26 7.31 5.63
CA CYS A 262 2.09 8.04 5.17
C CYS A 262 1.01 8.01 6.27
N TYR A 263 0.42 9.16 6.56
CA TYR A 263 -0.69 9.29 7.51
C TYR A 263 -1.94 9.68 6.75
N VAL A 264 -3.04 8.96 6.94
CA VAL A 264 -4.29 9.18 6.22
C VAL A 264 -5.50 9.06 7.14
N VAL A 265 -6.54 9.83 6.86
CA VAL A 265 -7.80 9.79 7.62
C VAL A 265 -8.85 9.06 6.81
N VAL A 266 -9.42 8.01 7.39
CA VAL A 266 -10.44 7.13 6.78
C VAL A 266 -11.72 7.12 7.61
N PRO A 267 -12.89 6.79 7.03
CA PRO A 267 -14.15 6.77 7.77
C PRO A 267 -14.17 5.83 8.96
N ARG A 268 -13.78 4.57 8.77
CA ARG A 268 -13.80 3.54 9.82
C ARG A 268 -12.69 2.51 9.63
N LEU A 269 -12.36 1.86 10.73
CA LEU A 269 -11.40 0.77 10.83
C LEU A 269 -12.06 -0.47 11.46
N PRO A 270 -11.51 -1.68 11.28
CA PRO A 270 -12.07 -2.89 11.88
C PRO A 270 -12.21 -2.75 13.40
N LYS A 271 -13.29 -3.32 13.96
CA LYS A 271 -13.57 -3.24 15.41
C LYS A 271 -13.76 -1.81 15.94
N ASP A 272 -14.06 -0.85 15.06
CA ASP A 272 -14.24 0.57 15.41
C ASP A 272 -13.06 1.17 16.19
N VAL A 273 -11.84 0.69 15.88
CA VAL A 273 -10.62 1.26 16.44
C VAL A 273 -10.32 2.62 15.81
N LEU A 274 -9.47 3.41 16.45
CA LEU A 274 -9.13 4.77 16.04
C LEU A 274 -7.84 4.85 15.22
N VAL A 275 -7.05 3.76 15.20
CA VAL A 275 -5.77 3.69 14.50
C VAL A 275 -5.45 2.27 14.04
N GLU A 276 -4.85 2.17 12.83
CA GLU A 276 -4.31 0.94 12.26
C GLU A 276 -2.96 1.25 11.59
N TRP A 277 -1.97 0.37 11.81
CA TRP A 277 -0.63 0.50 11.27
C TRP A 277 -0.32 -0.63 10.31
N HIS A 278 0.18 -0.28 9.14
CA HIS A 278 0.80 -1.19 8.19
C HIS A 278 2.21 -0.71 7.89
N VAL A 279 3.21 -1.58 8.00
CA VAL A 279 4.60 -1.23 7.72
C VAL A 279 5.28 -2.26 6.83
N VAL A 280 6.32 -1.79 6.14
CA VAL A 280 7.30 -2.61 5.44
C VAL A 280 8.62 -2.44 6.17
N ALA A 281 9.24 -3.56 6.56
CA ALA A 281 10.55 -3.59 7.20
C ALA A 281 11.55 -4.35 6.35
N SER A 282 12.83 -4.04 6.49
CA SER A 282 13.93 -4.71 5.79
C SER A 282 14.88 -5.37 6.78
N LEU A 283 15.22 -6.63 6.51
CA LEU A 283 16.27 -7.37 7.25
C LEU A 283 17.68 -6.90 6.92
N ASN A 284 17.82 -6.14 5.85
CA ASN A 284 19.12 -5.72 5.35
C ASN A 284 19.80 -4.79 6.35
N SER A 285 20.99 -5.17 6.82
CA SER A 285 21.83 -4.37 7.71
C SER A 285 22.57 -3.24 6.97
N GLU A 286 22.64 -3.32 5.64
CA GLU A 286 23.27 -2.28 4.82
C GLU A 286 22.39 -1.02 4.81
N PRO A 287 22.99 0.17 4.83
CA PRO A 287 22.24 1.41 4.88
C PRO A 287 21.41 1.59 3.60
N TRP A 288 20.14 1.86 3.79
CA TRP A 288 19.29 2.37 2.74
C TRP A 288 19.72 3.80 2.42
N GLN A 289 19.91 4.10 1.13
CA GLN A 289 20.15 5.47 0.70
C GLN A 289 18.86 6.27 0.83
N TYR A 290 18.93 7.39 1.52
CA TYR A 290 17.79 8.28 1.73
C TYR A 290 18.01 9.62 1.04
N THR A 291 17.04 10.05 0.28
CA THR A 291 17.05 11.33 -0.44
C THR A 291 15.74 12.06 -0.20
N THR A 292 15.81 13.38 -0.05
CA THR A 292 14.65 14.26 0.00
C THR A 292 14.73 15.30 -1.09
N MET A 293 13.59 15.65 -1.66
CA MET A 293 13.47 16.67 -2.69
C MET A 293 12.18 17.46 -2.50
N THR A 294 12.23 18.75 -2.75
CA THR A 294 11.01 19.58 -2.89
C THR A 294 10.96 20.12 -4.31
N VAL A 295 9.87 19.85 -5.00
CA VAL A 295 9.66 20.28 -6.38
C VAL A 295 8.49 21.25 -6.43
N GLN A 296 8.71 22.40 -7.05
CA GLN A 296 7.68 23.38 -7.33
C GLN A 296 7.08 23.11 -8.71
N GLY A 297 5.78 22.82 -8.74
CA GLY A 297 5.02 22.67 -9.96
C GLY A 297 4.37 23.99 -10.40
N LYS A 298 3.53 23.93 -11.42
CA LYS A 298 2.78 25.08 -11.95
C LYS A 298 1.72 25.58 -10.96
N ALA A 299 1.08 24.70 -10.24
CA ALA A 299 -0.01 25.01 -9.31
C ALA A 299 0.06 24.22 -8.00
N SER A 300 1.13 23.50 -7.78
CA SER A 300 1.35 22.70 -6.58
C SER A 300 2.82 22.68 -6.17
N SER A 301 3.07 22.25 -4.93
CA SER A 301 4.42 21.87 -4.47
C SER A 301 4.39 20.43 -3.95
N SER A 302 5.43 19.69 -4.27
CA SER A 302 5.58 18.29 -3.88
C SER A 302 6.80 18.10 -3.00
N GLU A 303 6.62 17.48 -1.83
CA GLU A 303 7.67 17.00 -0.95
C GLU A 303 7.87 15.50 -1.21
N LEU A 304 9.06 15.13 -1.63
CA LEU A 304 9.43 13.77 -1.95
C LEU A 304 10.47 13.24 -0.97
N GLN A 305 10.29 11.98 -0.60
CA GLN A 305 11.26 11.21 0.16
C GLN A 305 11.46 9.90 -0.60
N MET A 306 12.70 9.50 -0.79
CA MET A 306 13.05 8.26 -1.49
C MET A 306 14.04 7.46 -0.65
N MET A 307 13.78 6.18 -0.52
CA MET A 307 14.68 5.20 0.09
C MET A 307 15.00 4.11 -0.91
N LEU A 308 16.28 3.81 -1.08
CA LEU A 308 16.78 2.80 -2.00
C LEU A 308 17.64 1.79 -1.26
N SER A 309 17.34 0.50 -1.44
CA SER A 309 18.24 -0.58 -1.04
C SER A 309 19.41 -0.65 -2.02
N THR A 310 20.63 -0.69 -1.48
CA THR A 310 21.85 -0.81 -2.29
C THR A 310 22.03 -2.24 -2.82
N GLN A 311 21.44 -3.24 -2.20
CA GLN A 311 21.63 -4.65 -2.54
C GLN A 311 20.47 -5.26 -3.34
N ASN A 312 19.21 -4.93 -3.03
CA ASN A 312 18.05 -5.68 -3.52
C ASN A 312 17.31 -5.01 -4.68
N SER A 313 17.83 -3.93 -5.24
CA SER A 313 17.18 -3.18 -6.31
C SER A 313 15.74 -2.71 -5.95
N SER A 314 15.39 -2.75 -4.66
CA SER A 314 14.10 -2.32 -4.13
C SER A 314 14.17 -0.88 -3.67
N GLY A 315 13.07 -0.16 -3.81
CA GLY A 315 12.98 1.20 -3.31
C GLY A 315 11.56 1.57 -2.92
N LEU A 316 11.48 2.66 -2.17
CA LEU A 316 10.22 3.25 -1.76
C LEU A 316 10.29 4.75 -1.97
N VAL A 317 9.26 5.34 -2.57
CA VAL A 317 9.11 6.78 -2.71
C VAL A 317 7.83 7.22 -2.06
N THR A 318 7.88 8.28 -1.25
CA THR A 318 6.69 9.03 -0.85
C THR A 318 6.68 10.38 -1.54
N CYS A 319 5.53 10.78 -2.04
CA CYS A 319 5.31 12.10 -2.61
C CYS A 319 4.07 12.70 -1.95
N LYS A 320 4.22 13.88 -1.32
CA LYS A 320 3.15 14.63 -0.68
C LYS A 320 2.96 15.93 -1.42
N THR A 321 1.81 16.12 -2.03
CA THR A 321 1.53 17.28 -2.90
C THR A 321 0.52 18.22 -2.26
N THR A 322 0.90 19.49 -2.15
CA THR A 322 0.05 20.61 -1.69
C THR A 322 -0.40 21.42 -2.90
N LEU A 323 -1.71 21.75 -2.96
CA LEU A 323 -2.25 22.67 -3.95
C LEU A 323 -2.11 24.12 -3.50
N HIS A 324 -1.69 24.99 -4.40
CA HIS A 324 -1.59 26.43 -4.16
C HIS A 324 -2.92 27.17 -4.42
N THR A 325 -3.73 26.64 -5.33
CA THR A 325 -5.02 27.22 -5.76
C THR A 325 -6.00 26.10 -6.12
N ASN A 326 -7.24 26.45 -6.40
CA ASN A 326 -8.21 25.53 -7.00
C ASN A 326 -7.72 25.18 -8.42
N THR A 327 -7.14 24.03 -8.59
CA THR A 327 -6.36 23.64 -9.76
C THR A 327 -7.08 22.53 -10.53
N ASP A 328 -6.97 22.58 -11.85
CA ASP A 328 -7.41 21.49 -12.74
C ASP A 328 -6.61 20.22 -12.43
N CYS A 329 -7.29 19.07 -12.44
CA CYS A 329 -6.72 17.76 -12.18
C CYS A 329 -5.56 17.44 -13.14
N TYR A 330 -5.59 17.91 -14.38
CA TYR A 330 -4.50 17.73 -15.35
C TYR A 330 -3.19 18.36 -14.88
N ILE A 331 -3.26 19.60 -14.39
CA ILE A 331 -2.07 20.31 -13.90
C ILE A 331 -1.54 19.64 -12.64
N LEU A 332 -2.43 19.22 -11.74
CA LEU A 332 -2.05 18.51 -10.52
C LEU A 332 -1.31 17.20 -10.84
N VAL A 333 -1.82 16.41 -11.78
CA VAL A 333 -1.20 15.14 -12.20
C VAL A 333 0.12 15.39 -12.94
N ASP A 334 0.18 16.39 -13.82
CA ASP A 334 1.41 16.76 -14.54
C ASP A 334 2.52 17.19 -13.55
N ASP A 335 2.19 18.02 -12.57
CA ASP A 335 3.08 18.43 -11.49
C ASP A 335 3.55 17.23 -10.65
N PHE A 336 2.63 16.32 -10.27
CA PHE A 336 2.93 15.11 -9.52
C PHE A 336 3.87 14.17 -10.29
N LEU A 337 3.54 13.86 -11.55
CA LEU A 337 4.36 12.98 -12.39
C LEU A 337 5.74 13.58 -12.66
N GLY A 338 5.80 14.89 -12.89
CA GLY A 338 7.05 15.62 -13.06
C GLY A 338 7.92 15.58 -11.80
N ALA A 339 7.33 15.79 -10.63
CA ALA A 339 8.04 15.77 -9.36
C ALA A 339 8.62 14.38 -9.04
N VAL A 340 7.80 13.32 -9.19
CA VAL A 340 8.28 11.93 -8.99
C VAL A 340 9.33 11.58 -10.04
N GLY A 341 9.12 11.93 -11.31
CA GLY A 341 10.09 11.71 -12.39
C GLY A 341 11.45 12.37 -12.11
N ALA A 342 11.46 13.55 -11.52
CA ALA A 342 12.68 14.26 -11.14
C ALA A 342 13.49 13.48 -10.11
N VAL A 343 12.89 13.05 -9.00
CA VAL A 343 13.60 12.30 -7.95
C VAL A 343 14.08 10.93 -8.44
N LEU A 344 13.27 10.25 -9.28
CA LEU A 344 13.68 8.99 -9.88
C LEU A 344 14.89 9.16 -10.77
N THR A 345 14.90 10.19 -11.63
CA THR A 345 16.01 10.48 -12.56
C THR A 345 17.28 10.82 -11.82
N GLU A 346 17.23 11.64 -10.78
CA GLU A 346 18.38 11.99 -9.94
C GLU A 346 19.07 10.74 -9.37
N GLN A 347 18.29 9.72 -9.04
CA GLN A 347 18.77 8.45 -8.47
C GLN A 347 18.98 7.35 -9.54
N THR A 348 19.04 7.70 -10.81
CA THR A 348 19.20 6.75 -11.94
C THR A 348 18.08 5.70 -12.07
N TYR A 349 16.91 6.01 -11.54
CA TYR A 349 15.68 5.23 -11.70
C TYR A 349 14.79 5.88 -12.75
N SER A 350 13.74 5.18 -13.13
CA SER A 350 12.69 5.70 -14.01
C SER A 350 11.33 5.15 -13.57
N TRP A 351 10.28 5.66 -14.17
CA TRP A 351 8.93 5.13 -13.97
C TRP A 351 8.79 3.64 -14.34
N ASN A 352 9.68 3.10 -15.20
CA ASN A 352 9.72 1.67 -15.49
C ASN A 352 10.05 0.83 -14.25
N SER A 353 10.76 1.38 -13.29
CA SER A 353 11.08 0.73 -12.01
C SER A 353 9.91 0.77 -11.02
N ALA A 354 8.86 1.56 -11.27
CA ALA A 354 7.70 1.59 -10.40
C ALA A 354 6.86 0.33 -10.60
N LEU A 355 6.73 -0.47 -9.56
CA LEU A 355 5.87 -1.66 -9.53
C LEU A 355 4.43 -1.27 -9.21
N CYS A 356 4.25 -0.38 -8.21
CA CYS A 356 2.96 0.11 -7.77
C CYS A 356 3.03 1.60 -7.44
N VAL A 357 1.96 2.32 -7.76
CA VAL A 357 1.67 3.69 -7.30
C VAL A 357 0.38 3.65 -6.50
N ARG A 358 0.48 3.72 -5.17
CA ARG A 358 -0.69 3.90 -4.31
C ARG A 358 -0.85 5.37 -4.01
N LEU A 359 -1.95 5.95 -4.45
CA LEU A 359 -2.24 7.37 -4.35
C LEU A 359 -3.44 7.61 -3.44
N PHE A 360 -3.19 8.14 -2.25
CA PHE A 360 -4.20 8.64 -1.34
C PHE A 360 -4.56 10.07 -1.74
N TYR A 361 -5.83 10.35 -2.00
CA TYR A 361 -6.29 11.67 -2.42
C TYR A 361 -7.50 12.13 -1.61
N ARG A 362 -7.57 13.43 -1.34
CA ARG A 362 -8.73 14.03 -0.66
C ARG A 362 -9.90 14.11 -1.63
N GLN A 363 -10.90 13.28 -1.40
CA GLN A 363 -12.09 13.18 -2.26
C GLN A 363 -12.81 14.52 -2.45
N ALA A 364 -12.79 15.40 -1.43
CA ALA A 364 -13.38 16.73 -1.52
C ALA A 364 -12.68 17.66 -2.53
N LEU A 365 -11.45 17.35 -2.96
CA LEU A 365 -10.64 18.18 -3.83
C LEU A 365 -10.47 17.60 -5.25
N VAL A 366 -10.63 16.30 -5.43
CA VAL A 366 -10.30 15.62 -6.68
C VAL A 366 -11.36 14.56 -7.01
N GLN A 367 -11.85 14.54 -8.25
CA GLN A 367 -12.78 13.52 -8.73
C GLN A 367 -12.04 12.25 -9.17
N HIS A 368 -12.49 11.09 -8.70
CA HIS A 368 -11.83 9.79 -8.89
C HIS A 368 -11.61 9.42 -10.36
N ASP A 369 -12.69 9.38 -11.14
CA ASP A 369 -12.63 8.90 -12.55
C ASP A 369 -11.71 9.80 -13.39
N HIS A 370 -11.78 11.09 -13.15
CA HIS A 370 -10.94 12.04 -13.84
C HIS A 370 -9.47 11.90 -13.43
N LEU A 371 -9.19 11.70 -12.13
CA LEU A 371 -7.83 11.48 -11.62
C LEU A 371 -7.19 10.23 -12.24
N LEU A 372 -7.92 9.11 -12.26
CA LEU A 372 -7.42 7.85 -12.83
C LEU A 372 -7.10 7.99 -14.32
N SER A 373 -8.03 8.51 -15.09
CA SER A 373 -7.88 8.70 -16.54
C SER A 373 -6.68 9.58 -16.87
N VAL A 374 -6.53 10.72 -16.20
CA VAL A 374 -5.40 11.65 -16.43
C VAL A 374 -4.07 11.03 -16.02
N LEU A 375 -4.04 10.33 -14.88
CA LEU A 375 -2.82 9.68 -14.38
C LEU A 375 -2.34 8.57 -15.33
N LEU A 376 -3.25 7.70 -15.78
CA LEU A 376 -2.92 6.63 -16.73
C LEU A 376 -2.46 7.19 -18.09
N THR A 377 -3.11 8.25 -18.56
CA THR A 377 -2.69 8.94 -19.78
C THR A 377 -1.29 9.53 -19.65
N GLY A 378 -1.01 10.18 -18.53
CA GLY A 378 0.31 10.76 -18.25
C GLY A 378 1.41 9.70 -18.17
N LEU A 379 1.17 8.59 -17.48
CA LEU A 379 2.08 7.45 -17.41
C LEU A 379 2.24 6.75 -18.76
N GLY A 380 1.14 6.48 -19.47
CA GLY A 380 1.16 5.75 -20.75
C GLY A 380 1.91 6.44 -21.87
N LYS A 381 2.05 7.77 -21.83
CA LYS A 381 2.88 8.52 -22.81
C LYS A 381 4.37 8.25 -22.68
N SER A 382 4.83 7.83 -21.49
CA SER A 382 6.25 7.72 -21.18
C SER A 382 6.70 6.27 -20.99
N LEU A 383 5.78 5.30 -20.95
CA LEU A 383 6.06 3.94 -20.51
C LEU A 383 5.47 2.89 -21.45
N PRO A 384 6.25 1.85 -21.81
CA PRO A 384 5.73 0.68 -22.52
C PRO A 384 4.78 -0.17 -21.66
N ILE A 385 4.96 -0.17 -20.34
CA ILE A 385 4.14 -0.90 -19.36
C ILE A 385 3.94 0.01 -18.14
N CYS A 386 2.69 0.37 -17.85
CA CYS A 386 2.34 1.18 -16.69
C CYS A 386 2.53 0.41 -15.36
N PRO A 387 2.90 1.10 -14.25
CA PRO A 387 2.80 0.53 -12.92
C PRO A 387 1.35 0.16 -12.57
N ALA A 388 1.16 -0.73 -11.61
CA ALA A 388 -0.15 -0.92 -11.01
C ALA A 388 -0.54 0.35 -10.24
N VAL A 389 -1.66 0.98 -10.59
CA VAL A 389 -2.13 2.22 -9.96
C VAL A 389 -3.31 1.92 -9.07
N CYS A 390 -3.19 2.26 -7.79
CA CYS A 390 -4.23 2.18 -6.79
C CYS A 390 -4.63 3.58 -6.33
N LEU A 391 -5.85 4.00 -6.61
CA LEU A 391 -6.42 5.24 -6.09
C LEU A 391 -7.23 4.95 -4.82
N VAL A 392 -6.89 5.62 -3.74
CA VAL A 392 -7.55 5.47 -2.44
C VAL A 392 -8.13 6.81 -2.00
N PRO A 393 -9.47 6.98 -2.08
CA PRO A 393 -10.12 8.18 -1.57
C PRO A 393 -10.05 8.21 -0.05
N VAL A 394 -9.66 9.35 0.51
CA VAL A 394 -9.54 9.55 1.96
C VAL A 394 -10.25 10.82 2.40
N LEU A 395 -10.67 10.87 3.66
CA LEU A 395 -11.35 12.03 4.22
C LEU A 395 -10.41 13.22 4.35
N SER A 396 -9.18 12.97 4.79
CA SER A 396 -8.17 14.00 4.96
C SER A 396 -6.75 13.44 4.92
N LEU A 397 -5.80 14.35 4.73
CA LEU A 397 -4.36 14.12 4.80
C LEU A 397 -3.75 15.14 5.76
N PRO A 398 -2.54 14.92 6.31
CA PRO A 398 -1.86 15.88 7.17
C PRO A 398 -1.71 17.26 6.50
N GLY A 399 -1.91 18.32 7.28
CA GLY A 399 -1.73 19.68 6.78
C GLY A 399 -2.63 20.01 5.58
N SER A 400 -2.04 20.62 4.55
CA SER A 400 -2.72 21.06 3.33
C SER A 400 -2.54 20.11 2.14
N TYR A 401 -2.00 18.91 2.35
CA TYR A 401 -1.80 17.96 1.25
C TYR A 401 -3.13 17.58 0.58
N ALA A 402 -3.13 17.61 -0.74
CA ALA A 402 -4.24 17.13 -1.57
C ALA A 402 -4.05 15.67 -1.98
N LEU A 403 -2.78 15.30 -2.21
CA LEU A 403 -2.35 13.94 -2.57
C LEU A 403 -1.21 13.49 -1.65
N THR A 404 -1.16 12.19 -1.38
CA THR A 404 0.00 11.51 -0.83
C THR A 404 0.17 10.18 -1.56
N ALA A 405 1.31 9.98 -2.20
CA ALA A 405 1.62 8.75 -2.90
C ALA A 405 2.64 7.91 -2.12
N LEU A 406 2.48 6.60 -2.20
CA LEU A 406 3.45 5.59 -1.81
C LEU A 406 3.76 4.74 -3.03
N ILE A 407 5.01 4.79 -3.51
CA ILE A 407 5.44 4.16 -4.75
C ILE A 407 6.47 3.09 -4.40
N PHE A 408 6.17 1.86 -4.79
CA PHE A 408 7.07 0.73 -4.66
C PHE A 408 7.92 0.61 -5.92
N LEU A 409 9.24 0.60 -5.76
CA LEU A 409 10.20 0.44 -6.84
C LEU A 409 10.81 -0.95 -6.80
N GLN A 410 11.04 -1.51 -7.99
CA GLN A 410 11.70 -2.79 -8.18
C GLN A 410 12.43 -2.77 -9.52
N ARG A 411 13.73 -3.10 -9.53
CA ARG A 411 14.52 -3.26 -10.76
C ARG A 411 14.52 -4.70 -11.25
#